data_94cbe77a1499cdb5c1532ccb56a1fafa
#
_entry.id   94cbe77a1499cdb5c1532ccb56a1fafa
#
_cell.length_a   1.000
_cell.length_b   1.000
_cell.length_c   1.000
_cell.angle_alpha   90.00
_cell.angle_beta   90.00
_cell.angle_gamma   90.00
#
_symmetry.space_group_name_H-M   'P 1'
#
loop_
_entity.id
_entity.type
_entity.pdbx_description
1 polymer ?
#
loop_
_entity_poly.entity_id
_entity_poly.type
_entity_poly.pdbx_seq_one_letter_code
_entity_poly.pdbx_strand_id
1 'polypeptide(L)'
;MSASREKKQRQGGGPSEKALQADQKQAEYKRKVRTYTGIGVVVVILVAALLIWNSGFFQGRAAAATVGGEKLSAAEMSYYYYASRTIYTYMGLDTTVPDDEQMYNEEEGITFHDQILADALEGAQSTQALYDAALEDGYTQADIQEQLDAYLDSFKSSATASGYSYKSYLVANYGKFMTPGIFEELLAKELLASQYATDTRQEYYDSYTMEQLEDFYQENKDDLDQFEYSYLYFTAGDVEETDEDGNELSEEEIEELEEQALADAKAQAEQAQQAYEDGGEIADLIEEMEPNGSGDHTVADGISSVASAYRDELLELEEGESVIVENGESGYYMLVSHGRSRSEDLTADVRHILIRAETTQDEEGTTVEPTKPAWTEAESKAEEILAEFEAGAQTAEAFGELANQYSDDGGSNTTGGLYEKIARDDSYVEEFLEWIFADGRQAGDTGIVRHEGDPESTSAYWGYHVMYFQGWDEAEWVLSAREQKSQEEATSWQEELLESGDYETAVLDGAKYLGA
;
A
#
# COMPACT_ATOMS: atom_id res chain seq x y z
N MET A 1 -62.89 49.07 -86.98
CA MET A 1 -62.11 48.19 -86.14
C MET A 1 -61.01 48.99 -85.44
N SER A 2 -61.29 49.70 -84.35
CA SER A 2 -60.23 50.39 -83.59
C SER A 2 -60.70 50.90 -82.22
N ALA A 3 -61.40 50.18 -81.41
CA ALA A 3 -61.82 50.68 -80.09
C ALA A 3 -61.49 49.68 -78.95
N SER A 4 -60.85 48.52 -79.25
CA SER A 4 -60.62 47.46 -78.27
C SER A 4 -59.14 47.30 -77.84
N ARG A 5 -58.19 48.02 -78.47
CA ARG A 5 -56.76 47.94 -78.13
C ARG A 5 -56.28 49.04 -77.20
N GLU A 6 -56.97 50.16 -77.08
CA GLU A 6 -56.58 51.27 -76.18
C GLU A 6 -57.03 51.07 -74.73
N LYS A 7 -57.94 50.15 -74.41
CA LYS A 7 -58.44 49.91 -73.06
C LYS A 7 -57.58 48.95 -72.26
N LYS A 8 -56.59 48.24 -72.88
CA LYS A 8 -55.68 47.30 -72.21
C LYS A 8 -54.35 47.92 -71.76
N GLN A 9 -54.06 49.16 -72.16
CA GLN A 9 -52.83 49.87 -71.84
C GLN A 9 -52.91 50.83 -70.63
N ARG A 10 -54.09 50.98 -70.01
CA ARG A 10 -54.31 51.87 -68.84
C ARG A 10 -54.66 51.14 -67.56
N GLN A 11 -54.44 49.83 -67.49
CA GLN A 11 -54.56 49.07 -66.25
C GLN A 11 -53.17 48.53 -65.76
N GLY A 12 -52.15 49.36 -65.96
CA GLY A 12 -50.87 49.21 -65.23
C GLY A 12 -50.95 50.02 -63.95
N GLY A 13 -51.92 49.74 -63.12
CA GLY A 13 -51.93 50.25 -61.74
C GLY A 13 -50.84 49.54 -60.94
N GLY A 14 -49.80 50.31 -60.61
CA GLY A 14 -48.83 49.83 -59.60
C GLY A 14 -49.56 49.38 -58.32
N PRO A 15 -48.98 48.60 -57.51
CA PRO A 15 -49.61 48.07 -56.31
C PRO A 15 -50.21 49.20 -55.48
N SER A 16 -51.44 49.04 -55.00
CA SER A 16 -52.12 50.05 -54.18
C SER A 16 -51.27 50.40 -52.94
N GLU A 17 -51.37 51.66 -52.46
CA GLU A 17 -50.65 52.09 -51.22
C GLU A 17 -50.85 51.13 -50.07
N LYS A 18 -52.03 50.52 -49.94
CA LYS A 18 -52.28 49.46 -48.92
C LYS A 18 -51.47 48.18 -49.17
N ALA A 19 -51.25 47.77 -50.43
CA ALA A 19 -50.44 46.62 -50.78
C ALA A 19 -48.96 46.92 -50.55
N LEU A 20 -48.45 48.11 -50.87
CA LEU A 20 -47.11 48.57 -50.58
C LEU A 20 -46.84 48.64 -49.05
N GLN A 21 -47.82 49.18 -48.28
CA GLN A 21 -47.73 49.21 -46.82
C GLN A 21 -47.79 47.80 -46.20
N ALA A 22 -48.55 46.86 -46.74
CA ALA A 22 -48.60 45.47 -46.30
C ALA A 22 -47.29 44.76 -46.61
N ASP A 23 -46.70 44.94 -47.80
CA ASP A 23 -45.40 44.38 -48.16
C ASP A 23 -44.28 44.98 -47.35
N GLN A 24 -44.28 46.26 -47.02
CA GLN A 24 -43.33 46.89 -46.12
C GLN A 24 -43.44 46.33 -44.70
N LYS A 25 -44.67 46.24 -44.16
CA LYS A 25 -44.88 45.59 -42.83
C LYS A 25 -44.44 44.12 -42.81
N GLN A 26 -44.70 43.41 -43.91
CA GLN A 26 -44.25 42.01 -44.03
C GLN A 26 -42.71 41.87 -44.14
N ALA A 27 -42.09 42.81 -44.89
CA ALA A 27 -40.62 42.88 -44.96
C ALA A 27 -39.97 43.25 -43.61
N GLU A 28 -40.56 44.25 -42.91
CA GLU A 28 -40.13 44.60 -41.56
C GLU A 28 -40.30 43.41 -40.56
N TYR A 29 -41.44 42.73 -40.62
CA TYR A 29 -41.69 41.55 -39.81
C TYR A 29 -40.67 40.44 -40.11
N LYS A 30 -40.44 40.13 -41.39
CA LYS A 30 -39.41 39.13 -41.80
C LYS A 30 -38.02 39.56 -41.37
N ARG A 31 -37.69 40.86 -41.43
CA ARG A 31 -36.40 41.38 -40.94
C ARG A 31 -36.29 41.23 -39.45
N LYS A 32 -37.31 41.57 -38.64
CA LYS A 32 -37.33 41.37 -37.18
C LYS A 32 -37.23 39.92 -36.84
N VAL A 33 -37.97 39.01 -37.47
CA VAL A 33 -37.90 37.57 -37.28
C VAL A 33 -36.47 37.06 -37.54
N ARG A 34 -35.85 37.43 -38.67
CA ARG A 34 -34.49 37.08 -39.00
C ARG A 34 -33.49 37.59 -37.95
N THR A 35 -33.67 38.84 -37.49
CA THR A 35 -32.81 39.43 -36.45
C THR A 35 -32.97 38.70 -35.12
N TYR A 36 -34.20 38.46 -34.67
CA TYR A 36 -34.44 37.71 -33.41
C TYR A 36 -33.99 36.24 -33.49
N THR A 37 -34.20 35.60 -34.67
CA THR A 37 -33.65 34.25 -34.88
C THR A 37 -32.11 34.25 -34.83
N GLY A 38 -31.46 35.24 -35.46
CA GLY A 38 -30.02 35.41 -35.41
C GLY A 38 -29.50 35.63 -33.98
N ILE A 39 -30.15 36.51 -33.21
CA ILE A 39 -29.85 36.73 -31.80
C ILE A 39 -30.04 35.42 -30.99
N GLY A 40 -31.16 34.71 -31.21
CA GLY A 40 -31.44 33.45 -30.56
C GLY A 40 -30.37 32.38 -30.81
N VAL A 41 -29.92 32.27 -32.07
CA VAL A 41 -28.81 31.35 -32.42
C VAL A 41 -27.51 31.75 -31.73
N VAL A 42 -27.15 33.03 -31.69
CA VAL A 42 -25.97 33.52 -30.99
C VAL A 42 -26.05 33.24 -29.50
N VAL A 43 -27.20 33.45 -28.86
CA VAL A 43 -27.41 33.14 -27.44
C VAL A 43 -27.25 31.65 -27.18
N VAL A 44 -27.83 30.78 -28.02
CA VAL A 44 -27.69 29.33 -27.91
C VAL A 44 -26.20 28.91 -28.02
N ILE A 45 -25.48 29.49 -28.98
CA ILE A 45 -24.04 29.23 -29.16
C ILE A 45 -23.25 29.68 -27.92
N LEU A 46 -23.55 30.88 -27.40
CA LEU A 46 -22.87 31.36 -26.17
C LEU A 46 -23.17 30.50 -24.94
N VAL A 47 -24.42 30.10 -24.77
CA VAL A 47 -24.81 29.20 -23.70
C VAL A 47 -24.12 27.84 -23.86
N ALA A 48 -24.10 27.28 -25.07
CA ALA A 48 -23.38 26.04 -25.35
C ALA A 48 -21.87 26.18 -25.08
N ALA A 49 -21.25 27.29 -25.49
CA ALA A 49 -19.84 27.57 -25.21
C ALA A 49 -19.57 27.71 -23.72
N LEU A 50 -20.44 28.36 -22.95
CA LEU A 50 -20.35 28.47 -21.50
C LEU A 50 -20.52 27.11 -20.81
N LEU A 51 -21.44 26.27 -21.27
CA LEU A 51 -21.64 24.92 -20.76
C LEU A 51 -20.42 24.04 -21.04
N ILE A 52 -19.84 24.12 -22.25
CA ILE A 52 -18.61 23.39 -22.59
C ILE A 52 -17.43 23.91 -21.75
N TRP A 53 -17.31 25.21 -21.57
CA TRP A 53 -16.26 25.79 -20.71
C TRP A 53 -16.40 25.34 -19.25
N ASN A 54 -17.62 25.40 -18.71
CA ASN A 54 -17.89 25.02 -17.33
C ASN A 54 -17.84 23.50 -17.11
N SER A 55 -17.92 22.69 -18.19
CA SER A 55 -17.77 21.24 -18.11
C SER A 55 -16.32 20.78 -17.86
N GLY A 56 -15.35 21.68 -17.90
CA GLY A 56 -13.93 21.35 -17.78
C GLY A 56 -13.30 20.72 -19.04
N PHE A 57 -14.03 20.65 -20.15
CA PHE A 57 -13.59 19.99 -21.38
C PHE A 57 -12.24 20.49 -21.92
N PHE A 58 -11.98 21.78 -21.87
CA PHE A 58 -10.74 22.37 -22.33
C PHE A 58 -9.64 22.27 -21.25
N GLN A 59 -10.01 22.44 -19.98
CA GLN A 59 -9.11 22.37 -18.85
C GLN A 59 -8.51 20.98 -18.70
N GLY A 60 -9.34 19.93 -18.74
CA GLY A 60 -8.90 18.55 -18.64
C GLY A 60 -7.98 18.10 -19.78
N ARG A 61 -8.05 18.76 -20.97
CA ARG A 61 -7.19 18.49 -22.12
C ARG A 61 -5.97 19.41 -22.21
N ALA A 62 -5.86 20.39 -21.32
CA ALA A 62 -4.68 21.24 -21.28
C ALA A 62 -3.45 20.39 -20.90
N ALA A 63 -2.34 20.55 -21.60
CA ALA A 63 -1.12 19.84 -21.26
C ALA A 63 -0.60 20.31 -19.90
N ALA A 64 -0.51 19.38 -18.94
CA ALA A 64 -0.09 19.63 -17.56
C ALA A 64 1.38 19.30 -17.34
N ALA A 65 1.91 18.31 -18.07
CA ALA A 65 3.30 17.92 -18.00
C ALA A 65 3.80 17.37 -19.34
N THR A 66 5.12 17.19 -19.44
CA THR A 66 5.75 16.31 -20.41
C THR A 66 6.58 15.28 -19.67
N VAL A 67 6.59 14.05 -20.18
CA VAL A 67 7.47 12.96 -19.77
C VAL A 67 8.05 12.33 -21.03
N GLY A 68 9.36 12.26 -21.17
CA GLY A 68 10.00 11.72 -22.36
C GLY A 68 9.59 12.43 -23.67
N GLY A 69 9.23 13.72 -23.60
CA GLY A 69 8.71 14.48 -24.73
C GLY A 69 7.23 14.26 -25.06
N GLU A 70 6.57 13.28 -24.48
CA GLU A 70 5.13 13.06 -24.54
C GLU A 70 4.39 14.00 -23.61
N LYS A 71 3.20 14.46 -24.05
CA LYS A 71 2.39 15.40 -23.26
C LYS A 71 1.31 14.66 -22.50
N LEU A 72 1.31 14.83 -21.20
CA LEU A 72 0.21 14.43 -20.34
C LEU A 72 -0.77 15.60 -20.17
N SER A 73 -2.04 15.34 -20.43
CA SER A 73 -3.12 16.30 -20.16
C SER A 73 -3.36 16.45 -18.66
N ALA A 74 -4.06 17.50 -18.24
CA ALA A 74 -4.46 17.66 -16.84
C ALA A 74 -5.35 16.51 -16.33
N ALA A 75 -6.10 15.85 -17.21
CA ALA A 75 -6.89 14.67 -16.86
C ALA A 75 -6.00 13.44 -16.60
N GLU A 76 -4.99 13.20 -17.44
CA GLU A 76 -4.02 12.12 -17.25
C GLU A 76 -3.13 12.38 -16.05
N MET A 77 -2.60 13.60 -15.92
CA MET A 77 -1.75 13.98 -14.80
C MET A 77 -2.50 13.96 -13.46
N SER A 78 -3.84 14.14 -13.46
CA SER A 78 -4.64 14.03 -12.24
C SER A 78 -4.64 12.60 -11.67
N TYR A 79 -4.45 11.57 -12.48
CA TYR A 79 -4.30 10.20 -12.02
C TYR A 79 -3.13 10.08 -11.02
N TYR A 80 -1.95 10.47 -11.43
CA TYR A 80 -0.74 10.45 -10.60
C TYR A 80 -0.83 11.43 -9.43
N TYR A 81 -1.33 12.64 -9.68
CA TYR A 81 -1.48 13.68 -8.65
C TYR A 81 -2.34 13.22 -7.48
N TYR A 82 -3.52 12.65 -7.75
CA TYR A 82 -4.40 12.19 -6.67
C TYR A 82 -3.94 10.90 -6.01
N ALA A 83 -3.19 10.04 -6.72
CA ALA A 83 -2.52 8.91 -6.11
C ALA A 83 -1.48 9.37 -5.07
N SER A 84 -0.57 10.28 -5.45
CA SER A 84 0.41 10.86 -4.53
C SER A 84 -0.26 11.66 -3.41
N ARG A 85 -1.30 12.47 -3.72
CA ARG A 85 -2.05 13.27 -2.74
C ARG A 85 -2.62 12.45 -1.59
N THR A 86 -3.02 11.21 -1.86
CA THR A 86 -3.57 10.31 -0.82
C THR A 86 -2.58 10.08 0.31
N ILE A 87 -1.29 9.98 0.03
CA ILE A 87 -0.22 9.80 1.03
C ILE A 87 -0.18 11.01 1.98
N TYR A 88 -0.28 12.22 1.42
CA TYR A 88 -0.20 13.46 2.20
C TYR A 88 -1.40 13.70 3.11
N THR A 89 -2.54 13.05 2.87
CA THR A 89 -3.67 13.10 3.81
C THR A 89 -3.34 12.48 5.17
N TYR A 90 -2.44 11.49 5.19
CA TYR A 90 -1.92 10.90 6.44
C TYR A 90 -0.80 11.74 7.08
N MET A 91 -0.20 12.66 6.31
CA MET A 91 0.86 13.56 6.77
C MET A 91 0.34 14.96 7.20
N GLY A 92 -0.99 15.12 7.31
CA GLY A 92 -1.61 16.34 7.84
C GLY A 92 -2.15 17.30 6.77
N LEU A 93 -2.22 16.92 5.49
CA LEU A 93 -2.91 17.71 4.46
C LEU A 93 -4.40 17.83 4.79
N ASP A 94 -4.90 19.05 4.95
CA ASP A 94 -6.33 19.32 5.10
C ASP A 94 -7.03 19.27 3.74
N THR A 95 -7.85 18.25 3.53
CA THR A 95 -8.58 18.04 2.26
C THR A 95 -9.70 19.06 2.01
N THR A 96 -10.00 19.94 2.99
CA THR A 96 -11.03 20.99 2.86
C THR A 96 -10.47 22.34 2.41
N VAL A 97 -9.14 22.47 2.39
CA VAL A 97 -8.39 23.66 1.96
C VAL A 97 -7.67 23.32 0.64
N PRO A 98 -7.56 24.25 -0.34
CA PRO A 98 -6.78 24.04 -1.55
C PRO A 98 -5.31 23.66 -1.24
N ASP A 99 -4.75 22.72 -1.97
CA ASP A 99 -3.40 22.21 -1.75
C ASP A 99 -2.31 23.29 -1.93
N ASP A 100 -2.56 24.29 -2.76
CA ASP A 100 -1.67 25.45 -3.01
C ASP A 100 -1.75 26.56 -1.93
N GLU A 101 -2.72 26.48 -1.04
CA GLU A 101 -2.87 27.38 0.11
C GLU A 101 -2.26 26.82 1.41
N GLN A 102 -1.72 25.60 1.37
CA GLN A 102 -1.12 24.91 2.53
C GLN A 102 0.38 24.69 2.29
N MET A 103 1.19 25.01 3.28
CA MET A 103 2.65 24.86 3.22
C MET A 103 3.04 23.43 3.63
N TYR A 104 3.81 22.76 2.77
CA TYR A 104 4.50 21.52 3.09
C TYR A 104 5.85 21.80 3.80
N ASN A 105 6.57 22.80 3.29
CA ASN A 105 7.81 23.28 3.91
C ASN A 105 7.82 24.82 3.91
N GLU A 106 7.62 25.40 5.11
CA GLU A 106 7.57 26.86 5.27
C GLU A 106 8.93 27.54 5.02
N GLU A 107 10.04 26.86 5.35
CA GLU A 107 11.39 27.43 5.20
C GLU A 107 11.78 27.57 3.72
N GLU A 108 11.39 26.61 2.90
CA GLU A 108 11.68 26.59 1.46
C GLU A 108 10.56 27.23 0.62
N GLY A 109 9.41 27.52 1.23
CA GLY A 109 8.25 28.07 0.55
C GLY A 109 7.54 27.09 -0.38
N ILE A 110 7.64 25.77 -0.10
CA ILE A 110 7.03 24.69 -0.88
C ILE A 110 5.63 24.42 -0.36
N THR A 111 4.62 24.47 -1.24
CA THR A 111 3.24 24.10 -0.90
C THR A 111 3.03 22.59 -1.02
N PHE A 112 1.94 22.06 -0.41
CA PHE A 112 1.55 20.66 -0.68
C PHE A 112 1.28 20.41 -2.16
N HIS A 113 0.70 21.39 -2.87
CA HIS A 113 0.52 21.28 -4.32
C HIS A 113 1.85 21.06 -5.07
N ASP A 114 2.88 21.85 -4.73
CA ASP A 114 4.19 21.76 -5.38
C ASP A 114 4.83 20.40 -5.12
N GLN A 115 4.78 19.91 -3.88
CA GLN A 115 5.35 18.62 -3.49
C GLN A 115 4.60 17.46 -4.15
N ILE A 116 3.26 17.43 -4.05
CA ILE A 116 2.43 16.40 -4.67
C ILE A 116 2.64 16.36 -6.19
N LEU A 117 2.80 17.53 -6.82
CA LEU A 117 3.06 17.61 -8.26
C LEU A 117 4.44 17.05 -8.61
N ALA A 118 5.46 17.27 -7.79
CA ALA A 118 6.79 16.70 -7.98
C ALA A 118 6.74 15.17 -7.93
N ASP A 119 6.14 14.61 -6.88
CA ASP A 119 6.00 13.15 -6.71
C ASP A 119 5.15 12.52 -7.83
N ALA A 120 4.09 13.21 -8.24
CA ALA A 120 3.25 12.77 -9.36
C ALA A 120 4.01 12.74 -10.70
N LEU A 121 4.97 13.66 -10.88
CA LEU A 121 5.84 13.66 -12.06
C LEU A 121 6.84 12.50 -12.04
N GLU A 122 7.43 12.20 -10.88
CA GLU A 122 8.31 11.04 -10.69
C GLU A 122 7.55 9.73 -10.94
N GLY A 123 6.34 9.60 -10.39
CA GLY A 123 5.49 8.43 -10.65
C GLY A 123 5.12 8.27 -12.12
N ALA A 124 4.77 9.36 -12.80
CA ALA A 124 4.48 9.33 -14.24
C ALA A 124 5.73 9.00 -15.07
N GLN A 125 6.90 9.51 -14.67
CA GLN A 125 8.18 9.24 -15.32
C GLN A 125 8.56 7.75 -15.20
N SER A 126 8.53 7.22 -13.99
CA SER A 126 8.82 5.81 -13.73
C SER A 126 7.87 4.88 -14.48
N THR A 127 6.56 5.15 -14.40
CA THR A 127 5.55 4.37 -15.14
C THR A 127 5.80 4.40 -16.65
N GLN A 128 6.15 5.57 -17.23
CA GLN A 128 6.43 5.68 -18.66
C GLN A 128 7.67 4.87 -19.04
N ALA A 129 8.75 5.01 -18.29
CA ALA A 129 10.00 4.33 -18.58
C ALA A 129 9.86 2.80 -18.54
N LEU A 130 9.25 2.28 -17.49
CA LEU A 130 8.99 0.86 -17.33
C LEU A 130 8.00 0.31 -18.38
N TYR A 131 6.98 1.09 -18.71
CA TYR A 131 6.02 0.72 -19.75
C TYR A 131 6.66 0.61 -21.14
N ASP A 132 7.51 1.58 -21.50
CA ASP A 132 8.22 1.56 -22.78
C ASP A 132 9.21 0.39 -22.84
N ALA A 133 9.94 0.13 -21.76
CA ALA A 133 10.82 -1.02 -21.64
C ALA A 133 10.05 -2.35 -21.74
N ALA A 134 8.91 -2.45 -21.08
CA ALA A 134 8.03 -3.62 -21.18
C ALA A 134 7.57 -3.89 -22.63
N LEU A 135 7.20 -2.83 -23.37
CA LEU A 135 6.81 -2.96 -24.78
C LEU A 135 7.98 -3.37 -25.67
N GLU A 136 9.19 -2.89 -25.40
CA GLU A 136 10.42 -3.27 -26.13
C GLU A 136 10.75 -4.75 -25.92
N ASP A 137 10.52 -5.28 -24.71
CA ASP A 137 10.69 -6.69 -24.36
C ASP A 137 9.51 -7.58 -24.79
N GLY A 138 8.49 -6.98 -25.41
CA GLY A 138 7.37 -7.72 -26.02
C GLY A 138 6.17 -7.96 -25.13
N TYR A 139 6.11 -7.35 -23.95
CA TYR A 139 4.92 -7.36 -23.11
C TYR A 139 3.75 -6.67 -23.79
N THR A 140 2.55 -7.13 -23.49
CA THR A 140 1.31 -6.65 -24.09
C THR A 140 0.22 -6.54 -23.04
N GLN A 141 -0.87 -5.84 -23.35
CA GLN A 141 -2.04 -5.82 -22.45
C GLN A 141 -2.60 -7.22 -22.13
N ALA A 142 -2.35 -8.23 -22.96
CA ALA A 142 -2.82 -9.58 -22.69
C ALA A 142 -2.17 -10.17 -21.43
N ASP A 143 -0.95 -9.74 -21.10
CA ASP A 143 -0.18 -10.25 -19.97
C ASP A 143 -0.75 -9.76 -18.62
N ILE A 144 -1.51 -8.66 -18.64
CA ILE A 144 -2.14 -8.07 -17.44
C ILE A 144 -3.68 -8.08 -17.48
N GLN A 145 -4.30 -8.71 -18.49
CA GLN A 145 -5.75 -8.56 -18.73
C GLN A 145 -6.61 -9.05 -17.56
N GLU A 146 -6.26 -10.18 -16.96
CA GLU A 146 -7.00 -10.73 -15.81
C GLU A 146 -6.90 -9.80 -14.59
N GLN A 147 -5.72 -9.28 -14.33
CA GLN A 147 -5.46 -8.34 -13.25
C GLN A 147 -6.19 -7.01 -13.48
N LEU A 148 -6.15 -6.49 -14.71
CA LEU A 148 -6.87 -5.27 -15.09
C LEU A 148 -8.38 -5.43 -14.88
N ASP A 149 -8.97 -6.54 -15.35
CA ASP A 149 -10.38 -6.83 -15.18
C ASP A 149 -10.77 -6.91 -13.70
N ALA A 150 -9.96 -7.58 -12.87
CA ALA A 150 -10.18 -7.70 -11.43
C ALA A 150 -10.15 -6.32 -10.72
N TYR A 151 -9.17 -5.48 -11.04
CA TYR A 151 -9.09 -4.12 -10.51
C TYR A 151 -10.29 -3.26 -10.92
N LEU A 152 -10.65 -3.28 -12.21
CA LEU A 152 -11.80 -2.51 -12.72
C LEU A 152 -13.11 -2.96 -12.08
N ASP A 153 -13.30 -4.25 -11.82
CA ASP A 153 -14.49 -4.76 -11.16
C ASP A 153 -14.51 -4.42 -9.66
N SER A 154 -13.35 -4.40 -9.00
CA SER A 154 -13.20 -3.89 -7.63
C SER A 154 -13.59 -2.41 -7.52
N PHE A 155 -13.10 -1.55 -8.42
CA PHE A 155 -13.49 -0.14 -8.45
C PHE A 155 -14.97 0.08 -8.68
N LYS A 156 -15.61 -0.69 -9.59
CA LYS A 156 -17.05 -0.64 -9.84
C LYS A 156 -17.86 -1.08 -8.63
N SER A 157 -17.39 -2.11 -7.93
CA SER A 157 -18.01 -2.64 -6.71
C SER A 157 -17.92 -1.63 -5.57
N SER A 158 -16.75 -1.01 -5.36
CA SER A 158 -16.52 0.05 -4.38
C SER A 158 -17.38 1.28 -4.65
N ALA A 159 -17.52 1.68 -5.93
CA ALA A 159 -18.42 2.75 -6.33
C ALA A 159 -19.87 2.43 -5.93
N THR A 160 -20.33 1.21 -6.20
CA THR A 160 -21.68 0.75 -5.88
C THR A 160 -21.93 0.73 -4.37
N ALA A 161 -20.97 0.17 -3.60
CA ALA A 161 -21.03 0.12 -2.14
C ALA A 161 -21.08 1.53 -1.51
N SER A 162 -20.40 2.51 -2.13
CA SER A 162 -20.40 3.92 -1.70
C SER A 162 -21.61 4.73 -2.23
N GLY A 163 -22.51 4.11 -2.98
CA GLY A 163 -23.69 4.78 -3.56
C GLY A 163 -23.41 5.71 -4.74
N TYR A 164 -22.24 5.61 -5.36
CA TYR A 164 -21.84 6.40 -6.51
C TYR A 164 -22.05 5.64 -7.83
N SER A 165 -22.21 6.38 -8.94
CA SER A 165 -21.92 5.82 -10.25
C SER A 165 -20.42 5.65 -10.42
N TYR A 166 -19.96 4.66 -11.21
CA TYR A 166 -18.53 4.44 -11.45
C TYR A 166 -17.80 5.73 -11.85
N LYS A 167 -18.36 6.51 -12.80
CA LYS A 167 -17.80 7.80 -13.19
C LYS A 167 -17.71 8.78 -12.02
N SER A 168 -18.74 8.87 -11.18
CA SER A 168 -18.74 9.81 -10.05
C SER A 168 -17.74 9.40 -8.99
N TYR A 169 -17.55 8.11 -8.81
CA TYR A 169 -16.53 7.54 -7.91
C TYR A 169 -15.12 7.90 -8.39
N LEU A 170 -14.83 7.72 -9.69
CA LEU A 170 -13.54 8.11 -10.26
C LEU A 170 -13.29 9.62 -10.14
N VAL A 171 -14.31 10.45 -10.37
CA VAL A 171 -14.19 11.90 -10.19
C VAL A 171 -13.91 12.30 -8.74
N ALA A 172 -14.50 11.61 -7.78
CA ALA A 172 -14.26 11.86 -6.36
C ALA A 172 -12.83 11.50 -5.91
N ASN A 173 -12.25 10.44 -6.51
CA ASN A 173 -10.93 9.94 -6.11
C ASN A 173 -9.77 10.50 -6.97
N TYR A 174 -10.02 10.84 -8.24
CA TYR A 174 -8.99 11.24 -9.20
C TYR A 174 -9.25 12.62 -9.84
N GLY A 175 -10.19 13.39 -9.27
CA GLY A 175 -10.48 14.75 -9.70
C GLY A 175 -11.47 14.86 -10.86
N LYS A 176 -11.95 16.08 -11.06
CA LYS A 176 -13.11 16.42 -11.93
C LYS A 176 -12.97 16.08 -13.41
N PHE A 177 -11.77 15.88 -13.90
CA PHE A 177 -11.49 15.60 -15.30
C PHE A 177 -11.39 14.11 -15.62
N MET A 178 -11.30 13.26 -14.59
CA MET A 178 -11.17 11.81 -14.76
C MET A 178 -12.40 11.22 -15.46
N THR A 179 -12.14 10.32 -16.39
CA THR A 179 -13.16 9.53 -17.09
C THR A 179 -12.82 8.05 -17.04
N PRO A 180 -13.81 7.14 -17.13
CA PRO A 180 -13.54 5.71 -17.17
C PRO A 180 -12.48 5.29 -18.18
N GLY A 181 -12.51 5.87 -19.40
CA GLY A 181 -11.56 5.49 -20.46
C GLY A 181 -10.13 5.95 -20.17
N ILE A 182 -9.94 7.17 -19.62
CA ILE A 182 -8.60 7.66 -19.22
C ILE A 182 -8.08 6.82 -18.05
N PHE A 183 -8.93 6.54 -17.07
CA PHE A 183 -8.56 5.72 -15.90
C PHE A 183 -8.13 4.32 -16.31
N GLU A 184 -8.92 3.65 -17.17
CA GLU A 184 -8.63 2.30 -17.67
C GLU A 184 -7.32 2.25 -18.47
N GLU A 185 -7.05 3.26 -19.31
CA GLU A 185 -5.82 3.37 -20.09
C GLU A 185 -4.57 3.53 -19.18
N LEU A 186 -4.64 4.42 -18.19
CA LEU A 186 -3.54 4.67 -17.26
C LEU A 186 -3.33 3.50 -16.30
N LEU A 187 -4.39 2.90 -15.78
CA LEU A 187 -4.31 1.71 -14.96
C LEU A 187 -3.67 0.54 -15.73
N ALA A 188 -4.06 0.31 -16.98
CA ALA A 188 -3.44 -0.73 -17.79
C ALA A 188 -1.95 -0.48 -18.02
N LYS A 189 -1.56 0.79 -18.24
CA LYS A 189 -0.17 1.19 -18.41
C LYS A 189 0.64 0.94 -17.13
N GLU A 190 0.11 1.34 -15.98
CA GLU A 190 0.75 1.13 -14.68
C GLU A 190 0.88 -0.36 -14.33
N LEU A 191 -0.17 -1.15 -14.56
CA LEU A 191 -0.13 -2.60 -14.34
C LEU A 191 0.93 -3.28 -15.20
N LEU A 192 1.05 -2.90 -16.48
CA LEU A 192 2.06 -3.47 -17.37
C LEU A 192 3.47 -3.09 -16.92
N ALA A 193 3.68 -1.84 -16.56
CA ALA A 193 4.95 -1.36 -16.02
C ALA A 193 5.34 -2.07 -14.72
N SER A 194 4.38 -2.25 -13.80
CA SER A 194 4.57 -2.95 -12.53
C SER A 194 4.84 -4.45 -12.73
N GLN A 195 4.12 -5.10 -13.66
CA GLN A 195 4.36 -6.51 -13.99
C GLN A 195 5.77 -6.71 -14.51
N TYR A 196 6.21 -5.86 -15.45
CA TYR A 196 7.56 -5.91 -16.02
C TYR A 196 8.64 -5.71 -14.96
N ALA A 197 8.48 -4.73 -14.07
CA ALA A 197 9.42 -4.50 -12.97
C ALA A 197 9.49 -5.71 -12.01
N THR A 198 8.34 -6.31 -11.71
CA THR A 198 8.25 -7.51 -10.86
C THR A 198 8.95 -8.71 -11.51
N ASP A 199 8.68 -8.96 -12.78
CA ASP A 199 9.28 -10.08 -13.52
C ASP A 199 10.79 -9.88 -13.66
N THR A 200 11.26 -8.66 -13.94
CA THR A 200 12.68 -8.34 -14.01
C THR A 200 13.39 -8.60 -12.66
N ARG A 201 12.78 -8.18 -11.54
CA ARG A 201 13.31 -8.48 -10.21
C ARG A 201 13.34 -9.98 -9.95
N GLN A 202 12.31 -10.71 -10.37
CA GLN A 202 12.26 -12.17 -10.23
C GLN A 202 13.35 -12.85 -11.06
N GLU A 203 13.64 -12.34 -12.27
CA GLU A 203 14.77 -12.83 -13.06
C GLU A 203 16.12 -12.63 -12.37
N TYR A 204 16.35 -11.47 -11.74
CA TYR A 204 17.53 -11.27 -10.88
C TYR A 204 17.56 -12.28 -9.74
N TYR A 205 16.46 -12.37 -8.99
CA TYR A 205 16.31 -13.29 -7.85
C TYR A 205 16.69 -14.74 -8.22
N ASP A 206 16.22 -15.24 -9.38
CA ASP A 206 16.45 -16.61 -9.82
C ASP A 206 17.85 -16.84 -10.43
N SER A 207 18.57 -15.77 -10.78
CA SER A 207 19.84 -15.84 -11.50
C SER A 207 21.06 -16.11 -10.63
N TYR A 208 20.98 -15.83 -9.32
CA TYR A 208 22.15 -15.83 -8.45
C TYR A 208 22.66 -17.23 -8.12
N THR A 209 23.98 -17.38 -8.20
CA THR A 209 24.68 -18.57 -7.68
C THR A 209 24.96 -18.42 -6.18
N MET A 210 25.17 -19.54 -5.49
CA MET A 210 25.56 -19.52 -4.07
C MET A 210 26.85 -18.73 -3.80
N GLU A 211 27.81 -18.72 -4.74
CA GLU A 211 29.04 -17.91 -4.62
C GLU A 211 28.71 -16.41 -4.61
N GLN A 212 27.82 -15.94 -5.48
CA GLN A 212 27.38 -14.54 -5.52
C GLN A 212 26.60 -14.13 -4.27
N LEU A 213 25.78 -15.02 -3.71
CA LEU A 213 25.04 -14.76 -2.48
C LEU A 213 25.97 -14.76 -1.26
N GLU A 214 26.95 -15.67 -1.20
CA GLU A 214 27.95 -15.65 -0.13
C GLU A 214 28.80 -14.37 -0.19
N ASP A 215 29.26 -13.94 -1.37
CA ASP A 215 29.98 -12.68 -1.54
C ASP A 215 29.13 -11.49 -1.10
N PHE A 216 27.87 -11.45 -1.50
CA PHE A 216 26.92 -10.40 -1.10
C PHE A 216 26.70 -10.39 0.41
N TYR A 217 26.49 -11.56 1.04
CA TYR A 217 26.36 -11.68 2.49
C TYR A 217 27.62 -11.14 3.20
N GLN A 218 28.82 -11.46 2.73
CA GLN A 218 30.05 -10.99 3.37
C GLN A 218 30.18 -9.46 3.36
N GLU A 219 29.61 -8.79 2.35
CA GLU A 219 29.59 -7.33 2.21
C GLU A 219 28.46 -6.66 3.00
N ASN A 220 27.36 -7.39 3.30
CA ASN A 220 26.12 -6.87 3.88
C ASN A 220 25.73 -7.58 5.20
N LYS A 221 26.72 -8.00 5.99
CA LYS A 221 26.47 -8.77 7.24
C LYS A 221 25.56 -8.06 8.23
N ASP A 222 25.69 -6.74 8.33
CA ASP A 222 24.94 -5.96 9.30
C ASP A 222 23.42 -5.97 8.98
N ASP A 223 23.07 -6.13 7.72
CA ASP A 223 21.67 -6.19 7.27
C ASP A 223 21.12 -7.62 7.16
N LEU A 224 22.00 -8.64 7.20
CA LEU A 224 21.66 -10.04 6.94
C LEU A 224 21.87 -10.98 8.13
N ASP A 225 22.63 -10.55 9.15
CA ASP A 225 22.80 -11.33 10.38
C ASP A 225 21.58 -11.15 11.29
N GLN A 226 21.25 -12.19 12.05
CA GLN A 226 20.36 -12.09 13.19
C GLN A 226 21.15 -11.57 14.39
N PHE A 227 20.57 -10.58 15.07
CA PHE A 227 21.11 -10.02 16.33
C PHE A 227 20.31 -10.56 17.49
N GLU A 228 20.96 -11.37 18.32
CA GLU A 228 20.36 -11.87 19.55
C GLU A 228 20.81 -11.00 20.72
N TYR A 229 19.87 -10.37 21.41
CA TYR A 229 20.17 -9.46 22.52
C TYR A 229 19.03 -9.42 23.54
N SER A 230 19.35 -8.96 24.74
CA SER A 230 18.37 -8.60 25.75
C SER A 230 18.45 -7.12 26.06
N TYR A 231 17.34 -6.52 26.41
CA TYR A 231 17.30 -5.15 26.90
C TYR A 231 16.52 -5.04 28.20
N LEU A 232 16.89 -4.04 29.01
CA LEU A 232 16.13 -3.54 30.14
C LEU A 232 15.94 -2.04 29.89
N TYR A 233 14.72 -1.52 30.06
CA TYR A 233 14.43 -0.10 29.93
C TYR A 233 13.97 0.49 31.25
N PHE A 234 14.70 1.49 31.74
CA PHE A 234 14.45 2.24 32.95
C PHE A 234 13.89 3.61 32.56
N THR A 235 12.60 3.81 32.78
CA THR A 235 11.95 5.07 32.45
C THR A 235 12.19 6.12 33.53
N ALA A 236 12.43 7.37 33.12
CA ALA A 236 12.39 8.51 34.02
C ALA A 236 10.97 8.78 34.55
N GLY A 237 9.93 8.35 33.76
CA GLY A 237 8.53 8.56 34.12
C GLY A 237 8.11 10.02 34.01
N ASP A 238 6.80 10.24 34.12
CA ASP A 238 6.25 11.60 34.21
C ASP A 238 6.40 12.12 35.64
N VAL A 239 6.85 13.35 35.78
CA VAL A 239 6.91 14.02 37.11
C VAL A 239 5.57 14.71 37.42
N GLU A 240 5.20 14.77 38.69
CA GLU A 240 3.99 15.49 39.09
C GLU A 240 4.23 17.00 39.00
N GLU A 241 3.38 17.72 38.27
CA GLU A 241 3.44 19.17 38.11
C GLU A 241 2.85 19.94 39.30
N THR A 242 2.44 19.22 40.36
CA THR A 242 1.84 19.80 41.57
C THR A 242 2.54 19.30 42.85
N ASP A 243 2.61 20.18 43.89
CA ASP A 243 3.10 19.80 45.20
C ASP A 243 2.07 18.95 45.99
N GLU A 244 2.47 18.43 47.18
CA GLU A 244 1.61 17.62 48.06
C GLU A 244 0.32 18.35 48.48
N ASP A 245 0.29 19.68 48.39
CA ASP A 245 -0.85 20.53 48.74
C ASP A 245 -1.73 20.87 47.50
N GLY A 246 -1.34 20.43 46.31
CA GLY A 246 -2.05 20.60 45.02
C GLY A 246 -1.80 21.96 44.37
N ASN A 247 -0.72 22.67 44.71
CA ASN A 247 -0.31 23.90 44.02
C ASN A 247 0.59 23.53 42.82
N GLU A 248 0.45 24.27 41.71
CA GLU A 248 1.32 24.13 40.54
C GLU A 248 2.78 24.46 40.90
N LEU A 249 3.70 23.59 40.50
CA LEU A 249 5.14 23.77 40.60
C LEU A 249 5.61 24.81 39.57
N SER A 250 6.72 25.47 39.84
CA SER A 250 7.37 26.33 38.85
C SER A 250 8.11 25.48 37.81
N GLU A 251 8.36 26.04 36.62
CA GLU A 251 9.13 25.38 35.55
C GLU A 251 10.52 24.89 36.04
N GLU A 252 11.19 25.68 36.92
CA GLU A 252 12.49 25.34 37.51
C GLU A 252 12.39 24.13 38.47
N GLU A 253 11.29 24.01 39.24
CA GLU A 253 11.05 22.86 40.13
C GLU A 253 10.69 21.61 39.36
N ILE A 254 9.96 21.73 38.24
CA ILE A 254 9.64 20.62 37.36
C ILE A 254 10.93 20.12 36.69
N GLU A 255 11.75 21.01 36.13
CA GLU A 255 13.05 20.67 35.51
C GLU A 255 13.99 19.94 36.48
N GLU A 256 14.06 20.39 37.77
CA GLU A 256 14.83 19.69 38.80
C GLU A 256 14.30 18.27 39.10
N LEU A 257 12.99 18.06 39.07
CA LEU A 257 12.37 16.76 39.29
C LEU A 257 12.61 15.83 38.09
N GLU A 258 12.54 16.34 36.86
CA GLU A 258 12.84 15.60 35.63
C GLU A 258 14.30 15.18 35.58
N GLU A 259 15.25 16.08 35.90
CA GLU A 259 16.66 15.77 36.02
C GLU A 259 16.93 14.68 37.09
N GLN A 260 16.22 14.74 38.21
CA GLN A 260 16.38 13.74 39.28
C GLN A 260 15.80 12.39 38.85
N ALA A 261 14.64 12.34 38.18
CA ALA A 261 14.03 11.12 37.69
C ALA A 261 14.92 10.43 36.62
N LEU A 262 15.51 11.24 35.73
CA LEU A 262 16.47 10.72 34.74
C LEU A 262 17.76 10.20 35.40
N ALA A 263 18.27 10.88 36.44
CA ALA A 263 19.43 10.39 37.19
C ALA A 263 19.13 9.10 37.98
N ASP A 264 17.92 8.94 38.49
CA ASP A 264 17.47 7.75 39.20
C ASP A 264 17.33 6.56 38.20
N ALA A 265 16.78 6.79 37.00
CA ALA A 265 16.70 5.81 35.92
C ALA A 265 18.11 5.33 35.50
N LYS A 266 19.07 6.26 35.36
CA LYS A 266 20.46 5.94 35.07
C LYS A 266 21.09 5.07 36.15
N ALA A 267 20.89 5.43 37.42
CA ALA A 267 21.44 4.68 38.55
C ALA A 267 20.87 3.25 38.62
N GLN A 268 19.60 3.06 38.25
CA GLN A 268 18.98 1.74 38.15
C GLN A 268 19.61 0.91 37.01
N ALA A 269 19.81 1.53 35.82
CA ALA A 269 20.49 0.89 34.71
C ALA A 269 21.92 0.46 35.07
N GLU A 270 22.69 1.34 35.75
CA GLU A 270 24.04 1.05 36.22
C GLU A 270 24.04 -0.09 37.26
N GLN A 271 23.06 -0.15 38.14
CA GLN A 271 22.90 -1.23 39.10
C GLN A 271 22.60 -2.59 38.43
N ALA A 272 21.72 -2.58 37.42
CA ALA A 272 21.39 -3.79 36.65
C ALA A 272 22.61 -4.28 35.87
N GLN A 273 23.34 -3.37 35.20
CA GLN A 273 24.56 -3.71 34.50
C GLN A 273 25.60 -4.32 35.44
N GLN A 274 25.82 -3.73 36.60
CA GLN A 274 26.76 -4.28 37.59
C GLN A 274 26.31 -5.67 38.09
N ALA A 275 25.00 -5.88 38.28
CA ALA A 275 24.47 -7.20 38.67
C ALA A 275 24.73 -8.26 37.60
N TYR A 276 24.57 -7.91 36.34
CA TYR A 276 24.89 -8.77 35.19
C TYR A 276 26.39 -9.06 35.12
N GLU A 277 27.25 -8.05 35.23
CA GLU A 277 28.71 -8.20 35.19
C GLU A 277 29.25 -9.04 36.39
N ASP A 278 28.58 -8.98 37.54
CA ASP A 278 28.87 -9.82 38.70
C ASP A 278 28.40 -11.28 38.56
N GLY A 279 27.79 -11.62 37.41
CA GLY A 279 27.38 -12.98 37.04
C GLY A 279 25.91 -13.29 37.30
N GLY A 280 25.06 -12.27 37.41
CA GLY A 280 23.60 -12.42 37.39
C GLY A 280 23.09 -12.85 36.01
N GLU A 281 22.05 -13.67 35.99
CA GLU A 281 21.38 -14.06 34.74
C GLU A 281 20.47 -12.93 34.24
N ILE A 282 20.60 -12.57 32.97
CA ILE A 282 19.80 -11.47 32.41
C ILE A 282 18.30 -11.73 32.47
N ALA A 283 17.88 -12.99 32.32
CA ALA A 283 16.48 -13.40 32.42
C ALA A 283 15.89 -13.10 33.81
N ASP A 284 16.68 -13.36 34.89
CA ASP A 284 16.26 -13.04 36.25
C ASP A 284 16.12 -11.53 36.46
N LEU A 285 17.01 -10.73 35.84
CA LEU A 285 16.94 -9.26 35.89
C LEU A 285 15.73 -8.72 35.14
N ILE A 286 15.35 -9.32 34.01
CA ILE A 286 14.13 -8.97 33.26
C ILE A 286 12.90 -9.27 34.11
N GLU A 287 12.83 -10.44 34.76
CA GLU A 287 11.69 -10.83 35.60
C GLU A 287 11.57 -9.94 36.85
N GLU A 288 12.70 -9.46 37.40
CA GLU A 288 12.70 -8.54 38.56
C GLU A 288 12.31 -7.11 38.21
N MET A 289 12.32 -6.71 36.94
CA MET A 289 12.03 -5.34 36.49
C MET A 289 10.57 -4.93 36.65
N GLU A 290 9.62 -5.85 36.65
CA GLU A 290 8.21 -5.49 36.88
C GLU A 290 7.97 -5.01 38.32
N PRO A 291 7.34 -3.83 38.55
CA PRO A 291 6.49 -3.06 37.63
C PRO A 291 7.10 -1.72 37.15
N ASN A 292 8.36 -1.44 37.33
CA ASN A 292 8.97 -0.11 37.15
C ASN A 292 9.77 0.07 35.85
N GLY A 293 9.68 -0.87 34.93
CA GLY A 293 10.37 -0.82 33.66
C GLY A 293 9.88 -1.90 32.73
N SER A 294 10.52 -2.05 31.59
CA SER A 294 10.29 -3.15 30.64
C SER A 294 11.62 -3.81 30.29
N GLY A 295 11.59 -5.08 29.96
CA GLY A 295 12.74 -5.81 29.48
C GLY A 295 12.29 -6.99 28.65
N ASP A 296 13.12 -7.39 27.69
CA ASP A 296 12.84 -8.53 26.83
C ASP A 296 14.13 -9.13 26.29
N HIS A 297 14.01 -10.38 25.83
CA HIS A 297 15.01 -11.05 25.01
C HIS A 297 14.52 -11.08 23.57
N THR A 298 15.35 -10.63 22.65
CA THR A 298 14.95 -10.36 21.26
C THR A 298 15.95 -10.99 20.28
N VAL A 299 15.42 -11.53 19.20
CA VAL A 299 16.17 -11.85 17.99
C VAL A 299 15.66 -10.92 16.87
N ALA A 300 16.56 -10.16 16.27
CA ALA A 300 16.24 -9.20 15.22
C ALA A 300 16.95 -9.57 13.92
N ASP A 301 16.20 -9.68 12.82
CA ASP A 301 16.71 -9.95 11.49
C ASP A 301 17.24 -8.66 10.85
N GLY A 302 18.55 -8.55 10.74
CA GLY A 302 19.25 -7.37 10.28
C GLY A 302 19.27 -6.22 11.28
N ILE A 303 20.29 -5.39 11.18
CA ILE A 303 20.46 -4.24 12.07
C ILE A 303 19.33 -3.20 11.91
N SER A 304 18.68 -3.14 10.76
CA SER A 304 17.56 -2.24 10.51
C SER A 304 16.32 -2.55 11.35
N SER A 305 16.16 -3.81 11.77
CA SER A 305 15.07 -4.27 12.65
C SER A 305 15.32 -3.95 14.13
N VAL A 306 16.54 -3.59 14.49
CA VAL A 306 16.89 -3.13 15.84
C VAL A 306 16.38 -1.69 16.04
N ALA A 307 15.85 -1.41 17.23
CA ALA A 307 15.35 -0.08 17.58
C ALA A 307 16.45 0.99 17.41
N SER A 308 16.10 2.10 16.73
CA SER A 308 17.04 3.18 16.41
C SER A 308 17.67 3.84 17.63
N ALA A 309 17.04 3.72 18.80
CA ALA A 309 17.51 4.32 20.04
C ALA A 309 18.85 3.73 20.54
N TYR A 310 19.19 2.51 20.10
CA TYR A 310 20.40 1.81 20.58
C TYR A 310 21.06 0.93 19.52
N ARG A 311 20.68 1.11 18.27
CA ARG A 311 21.16 0.32 17.13
C ARG A 311 22.67 0.37 16.96
N ASP A 312 23.23 1.56 17.02
CA ASP A 312 24.64 1.81 16.78
C ASP A 312 25.49 1.18 17.90
N GLU A 313 25.01 1.27 19.14
CA GLU A 313 25.69 0.68 20.30
C GLU A 313 25.63 -0.85 20.28
N LEU A 314 24.48 -1.42 19.90
CA LEU A 314 24.35 -2.89 19.79
C LEU A 314 25.29 -3.46 18.71
N LEU A 315 25.46 -2.75 17.60
CA LEU A 315 26.30 -3.16 16.49
C LEU A 315 27.79 -3.29 16.90
N GLU A 316 28.23 -2.48 17.87
CA GLU A 316 29.61 -2.46 18.36
C GLU A 316 29.87 -3.48 19.50
N LEU A 317 28.81 -4.10 20.09
CA LEU A 317 28.97 -5.04 21.18
C LEU A 317 29.41 -6.42 20.69
N GLU A 318 30.37 -7.01 21.43
CA GLU A 318 30.72 -8.44 21.32
C GLU A 318 29.74 -9.29 22.16
N GLU A 319 29.68 -10.59 21.88
CA GLU A 319 28.89 -11.56 22.65
C GLU A 319 29.22 -11.52 24.15
N GLY A 320 28.21 -11.33 24.99
CA GLY A 320 28.32 -11.22 26.45
C GLY A 320 28.66 -9.83 26.96
N GLU A 321 28.89 -8.85 26.10
CA GLU A 321 29.09 -7.47 26.52
C GLU A 321 27.76 -6.76 26.78
N SER A 322 27.81 -5.74 27.63
CA SER A 322 26.66 -4.90 27.97
C SER A 322 26.98 -3.41 27.83
N VAL A 323 25.98 -2.61 27.52
CA VAL A 323 26.09 -1.14 27.43
C VAL A 323 24.83 -0.47 27.98
N ILE A 324 25.01 0.74 28.51
CA ILE A 324 23.89 1.63 28.89
C ILE A 324 23.77 2.71 27.84
N VAL A 325 22.55 2.89 27.32
CA VAL A 325 22.23 3.87 26.27
C VAL A 325 21.16 4.82 26.77
N GLU A 326 21.40 6.11 26.63
CA GLU A 326 20.45 7.17 26.98
C GLU A 326 19.38 7.31 25.90
N ASN A 327 18.11 7.31 26.32
CA ASN A 327 16.96 7.54 25.45
C ASN A 327 16.39 8.96 25.67
N GLY A 328 17.24 9.97 25.47
CA GLY A 328 16.90 11.36 25.71
C GLY A 328 16.38 11.59 27.14
N GLU A 329 15.33 12.36 27.29
CA GLU A 329 14.70 12.65 28.57
C GLU A 329 13.82 11.52 29.10
N SER A 330 13.58 10.47 28.29
CA SER A 330 12.65 9.39 28.63
C SER A 330 13.23 8.31 29.54
N GLY A 331 14.56 8.14 29.60
CA GLY A 331 15.20 7.14 30.43
C GLY A 331 16.44 6.51 29.82
N TYR A 332 16.77 5.27 30.26
CA TYR A 332 17.96 4.55 29.85
C TYR A 332 17.64 3.11 29.47
N TYR A 333 18.29 2.64 28.40
CA TYR A 333 18.39 1.21 28.09
C TYR A 333 19.67 0.62 28.69
N MET A 334 19.59 -0.60 29.21
CA MET A 334 20.72 -1.48 29.39
C MET A 334 20.59 -2.61 28.39
N LEU A 335 21.60 -2.82 27.56
CA LEU A 335 21.63 -3.86 26.55
C LEU A 335 22.65 -4.93 26.90
N VAL A 336 22.35 -6.15 26.54
CA VAL A 336 23.29 -7.29 26.60
C VAL A 336 23.26 -7.97 25.23
N SER A 337 24.41 -8.05 24.57
CA SER A 337 24.54 -8.78 23.31
C SER A 337 24.74 -10.29 23.62
N HIS A 338 23.94 -11.13 22.95
CA HIS A 338 24.16 -12.59 22.94
C HIS A 338 24.89 -13.04 21.67
N GLY A 339 25.29 -12.07 20.84
CA GLY A 339 26.01 -12.27 19.61
C GLY A 339 25.19 -12.03 18.37
N ARG A 340 25.83 -12.23 17.23
CA ARG A 340 25.18 -12.18 15.93
C ARG A 340 25.68 -13.29 15.03
N SER A 341 24.80 -13.82 14.21
CA SER A 341 25.14 -14.84 13.23
C SER A 341 24.09 -14.87 12.14
N ARG A 342 24.45 -15.38 10.96
CA ARG A 342 23.44 -15.65 9.94
C ARG A 342 22.61 -16.88 10.33
N SER A 343 21.33 -16.87 9.99
CA SER A 343 20.46 -18.02 10.18
C SER A 343 20.74 -19.10 9.14
N GLU A 344 21.28 -20.24 9.61
CA GLU A 344 21.46 -21.45 8.79
C GLU A 344 20.22 -22.35 8.82
N ASP A 345 19.16 -21.94 9.51
CA ASP A 345 17.91 -22.69 9.58
C ASP A 345 17.27 -22.78 8.19
N LEU A 346 16.87 -23.99 7.82
CA LEU A 346 16.19 -24.21 6.55
C LEU A 346 14.73 -23.76 6.65
N THR A 347 14.27 -23.09 5.63
CA THR A 347 12.83 -22.84 5.44
C THR A 347 12.10 -24.06 4.91
N ALA A 348 10.80 -24.03 4.92
CA ALA A 348 9.99 -25.19 4.58
C ALA A 348 8.84 -24.82 3.63
N ASP A 349 8.59 -25.72 2.67
CA ASP A 349 7.39 -25.69 1.83
C ASP A 349 6.35 -26.66 2.35
N VAL A 350 5.14 -26.20 2.51
CA VAL A 350 4.01 -27.03 2.95
C VAL A 350 2.75 -26.76 2.13
N ARG A 351 1.84 -27.73 2.16
CA ARG A 351 0.44 -27.50 1.80
C ARG A 351 -0.43 -27.78 3.00
N HIS A 352 -1.49 -27.00 3.15
CA HIS A 352 -2.45 -27.26 4.20
C HIS A 352 -3.90 -27.10 3.73
N ILE A 353 -4.80 -27.69 4.50
CA ILE A 353 -6.24 -27.57 4.35
C ILE A 353 -6.79 -27.16 5.71
N LEU A 354 -7.33 -25.96 5.81
CA LEU A 354 -8.00 -25.51 7.03
C LEU A 354 -9.45 -25.99 7.03
N ILE A 355 -9.86 -26.64 8.11
CA ILE A 355 -11.24 -26.98 8.39
C ILE A 355 -11.66 -26.25 9.66
N ARG A 356 -12.45 -25.20 9.52
CA ARG A 356 -12.91 -24.40 10.65
C ARG A 356 -14.01 -25.11 11.42
N ALA A 357 -13.91 -25.08 12.76
CA ALA A 357 -15.00 -25.46 13.63
C ALA A 357 -16.02 -24.31 13.69
N GLU A 358 -17.30 -24.62 13.52
CA GLU A 358 -18.37 -23.59 13.57
C GLU A 358 -18.40 -22.88 14.91
N THR A 359 -18.33 -21.55 14.85
CA THR A 359 -18.44 -20.64 16.00
C THR A 359 -19.79 -19.95 16.03
N THR A 360 -20.14 -19.38 17.17
CA THR A 360 -21.30 -18.52 17.34
C THR A 360 -20.85 -17.17 17.89
N GLN A 361 -21.71 -16.16 17.79
CA GLN A 361 -21.48 -14.87 18.45
C GLN A 361 -22.37 -14.76 19.68
N ASP A 362 -21.88 -14.13 20.74
CA ASP A 362 -22.66 -13.78 21.92
C ASP A 362 -23.56 -12.54 21.68
N GLU A 363 -24.24 -12.08 22.72
CA GLU A 363 -25.13 -10.91 22.65
C GLU A 363 -24.34 -9.59 22.42
N GLU A 364 -23.03 -9.58 22.65
CA GLU A 364 -22.12 -8.45 22.49
C GLU A 364 -21.43 -8.46 21.12
N GLY A 365 -21.62 -9.54 20.34
CA GLY A 365 -21.03 -9.74 19.00
C GLY A 365 -19.64 -10.35 19.03
N THR A 366 -19.16 -10.81 20.19
CA THR A 366 -17.89 -11.49 20.36
C THR A 366 -17.99 -12.93 19.86
N THR A 367 -16.99 -13.41 19.13
CA THR A 367 -16.95 -14.81 18.67
C THR A 367 -16.71 -15.74 19.85
N VAL A 368 -17.56 -16.74 19.99
CA VAL A 368 -17.51 -17.70 21.08
C VAL A 368 -16.86 -18.99 20.61
N GLU A 369 -16.05 -19.59 21.48
CA GLU A 369 -15.42 -20.88 21.26
C GLU A 369 -16.42 -21.94 20.73
N PRO A 370 -16.01 -22.79 19.76
CA PRO A 370 -16.88 -23.82 19.19
C PRO A 370 -17.38 -24.81 20.23
N THR A 371 -18.63 -25.25 20.06
CA THR A 371 -19.19 -26.31 20.88
C THR A 371 -18.48 -27.63 20.63
N LYS A 372 -18.54 -28.55 21.60
CA LYS A 372 -17.98 -29.88 21.42
C LYS A 372 -18.47 -30.63 20.16
N PRO A 373 -19.77 -30.55 19.75
CA PRO A 373 -20.18 -31.11 18.47
C PRO A 373 -19.52 -30.48 17.27
N ALA A 374 -19.34 -29.13 17.23
CA ALA A 374 -18.66 -28.43 16.13
C ALA A 374 -17.20 -28.86 16.02
N TRP A 375 -16.50 -28.98 17.13
CA TRP A 375 -15.15 -29.55 17.16
C TRP A 375 -15.11 -30.97 16.60
N THR A 376 -16.02 -31.85 17.01
CA THR A 376 -16.06 -33.24 16.53
C THR A 376 -16.38 -33.32 15.04
N GLU A 377 -17.21 -32.42 14.52
CA GLU A 377 -17.51 -32.34 13.08
C GLU A 377 -16.30 -31.90 12.27
N ALA A 378 -15.60 -30.85 12.69
CA ALA A 378 -14.38 -30.39 12.05
C ALA A 378 -13.26 -31.44 12.09
N GLU A 379 -13.06 -32.12 13.23
CA GLU A 379 -12.10 -33.22 13.39
C GLU A 379 -12.41 -34.36 12.41
N SER A 380 -13.65 -34.83 12.41
CA SER A 380 -14.07 -35.93 11.52
C SER A 380 -13.89 -35.56 10.05
N LYS A 381 -14.14 -34.29 9.68
CA LYS A 381 -13.92 -33.81 8.32
C LYS A 381 -12.45 -33.78 7.94
N ALA A 382 -11.57 -33.32 8.84
CA ALA A 382 -10.13 -33.32 8.62
C ALA A 382 -9.58 -34.76 8.46
N GLU A 383 -10.06 -35.70 9.32
CA GLU A 383 -9.71 -37.12 9.22
C GLU A 383 -10.20 -37.75 7.90
N GLU A 384 -11.42 -37.42 7.43
CA GLU A 384 -11.94 -37.90 6.15
C GLU A 384 -11.09 -37.43 4.98
N ILE A 385 -10.66 -36.14 4.98
CA ILE A 385 -9.84 -35.57 3.91
C ILE A 385 -8.44 -36.20 3.91
N LEU A 386 -7.82 -36.38 5.07
CA LEU A 386 -6.53 -37.05 5.18
C LEU A 386 -6.63 -38.51 4.67
N ALA A 387 -7.68 -39.24 5.06
CA ALA A 387 -7.91 -40.60 4.59
C ALA A 387 -8.16 -40.68 3.07
N GLU A 388 -8.85 -39.68 2.48
CA GLU A 388 -9.04 -39.55 1.03
C GLU A 388 -7.69 -39.36 0.33
N PHE A 389 -6.83 -38.48 0.85
CA PHE A 389 -5.48 -38.27 0.34
C PHE A 389 -4.63 -39.53 0.42
N GLU A 390 -4.61 -40.22 1.57
CA GLU A 390 -3.85 -41.46 1.80
C GLU A 390 -4.30 -42.63 0.92
N ALA A 391 -5.59 -42.65 0.55
CA ALA A 391 -6.13 -43.64 -0.38
C ALA A 391 -5.85 -43.30 -1.86
N GLY A 392 -5.45 -42.06 -2.15
CA GLY A 392 -5.20 -41.52 -3.48
C GLY A 392 -3.76 -41.65 -3.97
N ALA A 393 -3.34 -40.68 -4.79
CA ALA A 393 -2.02 -40.66 -5.39
C ALA A 393 -0.89 -40.23 -4.43
N GLN A 394 -1.20 -39.62 -3.30
CA GLN A 394 -0.28 -39.13 -2.28
C GLN A 394 0.83 -38.21 -2.83
N THR A 395 0.47 -37.34 -3.79
CA THR A 395 1.37 -36.33 -4.36
C THR A 395 0.95 -34.93 -3.96
N ALA A 396 1.86 -33.95 -4.05
CA ALA A 396 1.58 -32.54 -3.79
C ALA A 396 0.40 -32.01 -4.61
N GLU A 397 0.28 -32.43 -5.89
CA GLU A 397 -0.82 -32.04 -6.77
C GLU A 397 -2.16 -32.61 -6.28
N ALA A 398 -2.18 -33.89 -5.87
CA ALA A 398 -3.40 -34.50 -5.34
C ALA A 398 -3.85 -33.85 -4.01
N PHE A 399 -2.89 -33.46 -3.16
CA PHE A 399 -3.21 -32.70 -1.95
C PHE A 399 -3.75 -31.31 -2.30
N GLY A 400 -3.15 -30.64 -3.28
CA GLY A 400 -3.58 -29.34 -3.78
C GLY A 400 -5.01 -29.35 -4.34
N GLU A 401 -5.41 -30.41 -5.04
CA GLU A 401 -6.80 -30.58 -5.52
C GLU A 401 -7.79 -30.64 -4.34
N LEU A 402 -7.43 -31.37 -3.27
CA LEU A 402 -8.25 -31.42 -2.04
C LEU A 402 -8.28 -30.07 -1.31
N ALA A 403 -7.16 -29.35 -1.27
CA ALA A 403 -7.09 -28.01 -0.69
C ALA A 403 -8.03 -27.04 -1.42
N ASN A 404 -7.98 -27.02 -2.76
CA ASN A 404 -8.89 -26.19 -3.56
C ASN A 404 -10.36 -26.54 -3.37
N GLN A 405 -10.65 -27.79 -2.99
CA GLN A 405 -12.03 -28.26 -2.83
C GLN A 405 -12.58 -28.04 -1.41
N TYR A 406 -11.74 -28.19 -0.39
CA TYR A 406 -12.20 -28.33 0.99
C TYR A 406 -11.70 -27.26 1.95
N SER A 407 -10.63 -26.51 1.59
CA SER A 407 -10.02 -25.58 2.54
C SER A 407 -10.86 -24.34 2.77
N ASP A 408 -11.06 -24.01 4.06
CA ASP A 408 -11.65 -22.75 4.53
C ASP A 408 -10.62 -21.61 4.60
N ASP A 409 -9.36 -21.87 4.19
CA ASP A 409 -8.31 -20.84 4.13
C ASP A 409 -8.40 -20.05 2.82
N GLY A 410 -8.92 -18.83 2.89
CA GLY A 410 -9.05 -17.93 1.72
C GLY A 410 -7.72 -17.46 1.14
N GLY A 411 -6.61 -17.62 1.87
CA GLY A 411 -5.27 -17.22 1.42
C GLY A 411 -4.62 -18.20 0.46
N SER A 412 -4.95 -19.51 0.60
CA SER A 412 -4.27 -20.56 -0.16
C SER A 412 -5.20 -21.56 -0.87
N ASN A 413 -6.51 -21.51 -0.64
CA ASN A 413 -7.46 -22.47 -1.21
C ASN A 413 -7.64 -22.41 -2.73
N THR A 414 -7.04 -21.45 -3.41
CA THR A 414 -7.00 -21.36 -4.87
C THR A 414 -5.63 -21.71 -5.46
N THR A 415 -4.61 -21.83 -4.61
CA THR A 415 -3.22 -22.21 -4.95
C THR A 415 -2.87 -23.62 -4.47
N GLY A 416 -3.87 -24.41 -4.15
CA GLY A 416 -3.67 -25.79 -3.65
C GLY A 416 -3.15 -25.87 -2.23
N GLY A 417 -3.48 -24.87 -1.39
CA GLY A 417 -3.06 -24.81 0.01
C GLY A 417 -1.56 -24.58 0.21
N LEU A 418 -0.84 -24.10 -0.80
CA LEU A 418 0.62 -23.94 -0.79
C LEU A 418 1.05 -22.72 0.01
N TYR A 419 2.03 -22.94 0.87
CA TYR A 419 2.87 -21.95 1.53
C TYR A 419 4.33 -22.37 1.34
N GLU A 420 5.14 -21.43 0.84
CA GLU A 420 6.55 -21.67 0.51
C GLU A 420 7.45 -20.83 1.42
N LYS A 421 8.66 -21.33 1.64
CA LYS A 421 9.75 -20.62 2.33
C LYS A 421 9.38 -20.17 3.75
N ILE A 422 8.59 -20.99 4.46
CA ILE A 422 8.20 -20.69 5.84
C ILE A 422 9.44 -20.76 6.71
N ALA A 423 9.72 -19.70 7.46
CA ALA A 423 10.73 -19.64 8.50
C ALA A 423 10.15 -20.06 9.86
N ARG A 424 11.03 -20.43 10.80
CA ARG A 424 10.63 -20.91 12.12
C ARG A 424 9.96 -19.83 12.99
N ASP A 425 10.31 -18.59 12.78
CA ASP A 425 9.84 -17.40 13.50
C ASP A 425 8.76 -16.61 12.76
N ASP A 426 8.25 -17.16 11.63
CA ASP A 426 7.13 -16.56 10.89
C ASP A 426 5.89 -16.43 11.77
N SER A 427 5.07 -15.44 11.45
CA SER A 427 3.82 -15.11 12.16
C SER A 427 2.67 -16.09 11.85
N TYR A 428 2.92 -17.39 11.89
CA TYR A 428 1.88 -18.42 11.84
C TYR A 428 1.49 -18.86 13.25
N VAL A 429 0.41 -19.63 13.35
CA VAL A 429 0.00 -20.20 14.65
C VAL A 429 1.04 -21.23 15.13
N GLU A 430 1.33 -21.19 16.43
CA GLU A 430 2.43 -21.96 17.05
C GLU A 430 2.38 -23.45 16.70
N GLU A 431 1.21 -24.06 16.79
CA GLU A 431 1.04 -25.50 16.53
C GLU A 431 1.31 -25.88 15.08
N PHE A 432 1.10 -24.93 14.14
CA PHE A 432 1.41 -25.11 12.73
C PHE A 432 2.92 -25.14 12.50
N LEU A 433 3.65 -24.17 13.09
CA LEU A 433 5.11 -24.12 13.05
C LEU A 433 5.75 -25.30 13.77
N GLU A 434 5.26 -25.67 14.97
CA GLU A 434 5.73 -26.85 15.70
C GLU A 434 5.61 -28.12 14.87
N TRP A 435 4.50 -28.27 14.13
CA TRP A 435 4.35 -29.43 13.25
C TRP A 435 5.34 -29.42 12.10
N ILE A 436 5.55 -28.27 11.44
CA ILE A 436 6.47 -28.13 10.31
C ILE A 436 7.90 -28.44 10.75
N PHE A 437 8.35 -27.80 11.83
CA PHE A 437 9.73 -27.86 12.29
C PHE A 437 10.02 -28.98 13.31
N ALA A 438 9.12 -29.96 13.41
CA ALA A 438 9.37 -31.13 14.25
C ALA A 438 10.57 -31.93 13.76
N ASP A 439 11.39 -32.42 14.73
CA ASP A 439 12.57 -33.20 14.43
C ASP A 439 12.29 -34.41 13.53
N GLY A 440 13.05 -34.53 12.46
CA GLY A 440 12.97 -35.64 11.51
C GLY A 440 11.89 -35.55 10.47
N ARG A 441 11.25 -34.37 10.29
CA ARG A 441 10.26 -34.10 9.24
C ARG A 441 10.84 -34.40 7.86
N GLN A 442 10.06 -35.09 7.02
CA GLN A 442 10.47 -35.50 5.68
C GLN A 442 9.39 -35.16 4.64
N ALA A 443 9.84 -34.89 3.41
CA ALA A 443 8.92 -34.65 2.29
C ALA A 443 7.92 -35.81 2.13
N GLY A 444 6.65 -35.47 2.03
CA GLY A 444 5.54 -36.41 1.98
C GLY A 444 4.91 -36.74 3.35
N ASP A 445 5.46 -36.24 4.46
CA ASP A 445 4.82 -36.38 5.77
C ASP A 445 3.49 -35.65 5.79
N THR A 446 2.49 -36.25 6.44
CA THR A 446 1.16 -35.69 6.65
C THR A 446 0.77 -35.71 8.11
N GLY A 447 -0.20 -34.88 8.46
CA GLY A 447 -0.74 -34.84 9.81
C GLY A 447 -1.98 -33.96 9.95
N ILE A 448 -2.55 -33.99 11.13
CA ILE A 448 -3.64 -33.08 11.51
C ILE A 448 -3.19 -32.31 12.73
N VAL A 449 -3.28 -30.98 12.64
CA VAL A 449 -2.93 -30.05 13.70
C VAL A 449 -4.19 -29.34 14.15
N ARG A 450 -4.47 -29.34 15.44
CA ARG A 450 -5.59 -28.62 16.05
C ARG A 450 -5.11 -27.22 16.45
N HIS A 451 -5.87 -26.20 16.07
CA HIS A 451 -5.66 -24.83 16.52
C HIS A 451 -6.85 -24.35 17.36
N GLU A 452 -6.54 -23.74 18.50
CA GLU A 452 -7.50 -23.11 19.41
C GLU A 452 -7.26 -21.59 19.39
N GLY A 453 -8.19 -20.86 18.78
CA GLY A 453 -8.09 -19.40 18.66
C GLY A 453 -8.23 -18.68 19.99
N ASP A 454 -7.67 -17.50 20.07
CA ASP A 454 -7.84 -16.58 21.20
C ASP A 454 -9.15 -15.79 21.02
N PRO A 455 -10.15 -15.95 21.89
CA PRO A 455 -11.44 -15.26 21.77
C PRO A 455 -11.32 -13.73 21.91
N GLU A 456 -10.22 -13.19 22.43
CA GLU A 456 -9.96 -11.76 22.51
C GLU A 456 -9.42 -11.17 21.19
N SER A 457 -8.94 -12.03 20.27
CA SER A 457 -8.45 -11.63 18.97
C SER A 457 -9.60 -11.41 17.97
N THR A 458 -9.56 -10.30 17.23
CA THR A 458 -10.53 -10.01 16.16
C THR A 458 -10.43 -10.94 14.95
N SER A 459 -9.31 -11.65 14.82
CA SER A 459 -9.04 -12.62 13.75
C SER A 459 -9.10 -14.08 14.24
N ALA A 460 -9.60 -14.32 15.45
CA ALA A 460 -9.68 -15.64 16.05
C ALA A 460 -10.44 -16.64 15.18
N TYR A 461 -9.88 -17.82 15.05
CA TYR A 461 -10.52 -18.97 14.45
C TYR A 461 -10.17 -20.24 15.22
N TRP A 462 -10.98 -21.25 15.10
CA TRP A 462 -10.79 -22.57 15.70
C TRP A 462 -10.95 -23.61 14.61
N GLY A 463 -10.13 -24.65 14.63
CA GLY A 463 -10.24 -25.68 13.63
C GLY A 463 -9.08 -26.67 13.60
N TYR A 464 -8.97 -27.33 12.46
CA TYR A 464 -7.93 -28.30 12.20
C TYR A 464 -7.23 -27.96 10.88
N HIS A 465 -5.91 -28.02 10.89
CA HIS A 465 -5.09 -27.99 9.66
C HIS A 465 -4.74 -29.43 9.29
N VAL A 466 -5.15 -29.87 8.12
CA VAL A 466 -4.59 -31.06 7.50
C VAL A 466 -3.33 -30.62 6.78
N MET A 467 -2.18 -31.24 7.10
CA MET A 467 -0.86 -30.81 6.70
C MET A 467 -0.24 -31.81 5.73
N TYR A 468 0.50 -31.28 4.76
CA TYR A 468 1.39 -32.04 3.88
C TYR A 468 2.72 -31.30 3.77
N PHE A 469 3.79 -31.92 4.21
CA PHE A 469 5.14 -31.37 4.12
C PHE A 469 5.71 -31.62 2.73
N GLN A 470 5.93 -30.55 1.96
CA GLN A 470 6.44 -30.64 0.61
C GLN A 470 7.95 -30.84 0.59
N GLY A 471 8.67 -30.15 1.47
CA GLY A 471 10.12 -30.29 1.61
C GLY A 471 10.76 -29.14 2.39
N TRP A 472 12.05 -29.29 2.66
CA TRP A 472 12.91 -28.22 3.09
C TRP A 472 13.37 -27.40 1.88
N ASP A 473 13.48 -26.09 2.02
CA ASP A 473 14.00 -25.17 1.02
C ASP A 473 15.38 -24.61 1.47
N GLU A 474 15.81 -23.51 0.88
CA GLU A 474 17.08 -22.84 1.17
C GLU A 474 17.13 -22.34 2.63
N ALA A 475 18.34 -22.11 3.15
CA ALA A 475 18.50 -21.48 4.45
C ALA A 475 18.02 -20.03 4.44
N GLU A 476 17.51 -19.54 5.55
CA GLU A 476 16.94 -18.19 5.69
C GLU A 476 17.90 -17.10 5.19
N TRP A 477 19.21 -17.19 5.57
CA TRP A 477 20.18 -16.21 5.10
C TRP A 477 20.32 -16.17 3.57
N VAL A 478 20.15 -17.31 2.91
CA VAL A 478 20.21 -17.40 1.43
C VAL A 478 19.03 -16.66 0.80
N LEU A 479 17.83 -16.86 1.37
CA LEU A 479 16.62 -16.18 0.90
C LEU A 479 16.72 -14.68 1.15
N SER A 480 17.16 -14.25 2.33
CA SER A 480 17.33 -12.85 2.69
C SER A 480 18.37 -12.16 1.80
N ALA A 481 19.51 -12.79 1.57
CA ALA A 481 20.56 -12.28 0.69
C ALA A 481 20.08 -12.17 -0.78
N ARG A 482 19.32 -13.17 -1.24
CA ARG A 482 18.75 -13.21 -2.60
C ARG A 482 17.70 -12.10 -2.78
N GLU A 483 16.81 -11.92 -1.81
CA GLU A 483 15.77 -10.89 -1.82
C GLU A 483 16.39 -9.49 -1.83
N GLN A 484 17.30 -9.21 -0.89
CA GLN A 484 17.93 -7.90 -0.79
C GLN A 484 18.75 -7.58 -2.04
N LYS A 485 19.57 -8.53 -2.50
CA LYS A 485 20.38 -8.35 -3.70
C LYS A 485 19.52 -8.09 -4.94
N SER A 486 18.43 -8.84 -5.12
CA SER A 486 17.53 -8.64 -6.26
C SER A 486 16.82 -7.29 -6.20
N GLN A 487 16.46 -6.82 -5.01
CA GLN A 487 15.87 -5.50 -4.81
C GLN A 487 16.86 -4.38 -5.13
N GLU A 488 18.10 -4.49 -4.69
CA GLU A 488 19.16 -3.49 -4.99
C GLU A 488 19.46 -3.43 -6.48
N GLU A 489 19.61 -4.58 -7.15
CA GLU A 489 19.89 -4.62 -8.59
C GLU A 489 18.68 -4.12 -9.41
N ALA A 490 17.45 -4.46 -9.02
CA ALA A 490 16.25 -3.95 -9.68
C ALA A 490 16.10 -2.43 -9.49
N THR A 491 16.41 -1.91 -8.30
CA THR A 491 16.40 -0.46 -8.04
C THR A 491 17.45 0.26 -8.88
N SER A 492 18.67 -0.25 -8.90
CA SER A 492 19.77 0.33 -9.71
C SER A 492 19.45 0.31 -11.21
N TRP A 493 18.85 -0.79 -11.69
CA TRP A 493 18.40 -0.88 -13.07
C TRP A 493 17.30 0.15 -13.40
N GLN A 494 16.34 0.37 -12.51
CA GLN A 494 15.31 1.39 -12.70
C GLN A 494 15.89 2.81 -12.70
N GLU A 495 16.86 3.10 -11.82
CA GLU A 495 17.56 4.38 -11.78
C GLU A 495 18.33 4.61 -13.10
N GLU A 496 19.08 3.62 -13.58
CA GLU A 496 19.79 3.70 -14.88
C GLU A 496 18.81 3.94 -16.05
N LEU A 497 17.64 3.29 -16.03
CA LEU A 497 16.61 3.49 -17.04
C LEU A 497 16.12 4.94 -17.05
N LEU A 498 15.90 5.55 -15.89
CA LEU A 498 15.46 6.93 -15.76
C LEU A 498 16.56 7.95 -16.10
N GLU A 499 17.83 7.64 -15.78
CA GLU A 499 18.98 8.50 -16.07
C GLU A 499 19.37 8.52 -17.57
N SER A 500 18.81 7.63 -18.39
CA SER A 500 19.06 7.57 -19.84
C SER A 500 18.80 8.89 -20.58
N GLY A 501 18.13 9.86 -19.93
CA GLY A 501 17.80 11.18 -20.46
C GLY A 501 16.58 11.20 -21.40
N ASP A 502 16.05 10.04 -21.75
CA ASP A 502 14.90 9.93 -22.65
C ASP A 502 13.57 10.28 -21.94
N TYR A 503 13.55 10.29 -20.58
CA TYR A 503 12.36 10.49 -19.76
C TYR A 503 12.34 11.82 -18.99
N GLU A 504 13.05 12.86 -19.49
CA GLU A 504 13.00 14.20 -18.86
C GLU A 504 11.55 14.69 -18.67
N THR A 505 11.29 15.27 -17.50
CA THR A 505 9.99 15.82 -17.14
C THR A 505 9.97 17.34 -17.19
N ALA A 506 8.82 17.93 -17.51
CA ALA A 506 8.59 19.36 -17.38
C ALA A 506 7.11 19.66 -17.04
N VAL A 507 6.91 20.60 -16.11
CA VAL A 507 5.59 21.12 -15.77
C VAL A 507 5.13 22.10 -16.87
N LEU A 508 3.87 22.00 -17.27
CA LEU A 508 3.23 22.87 -18.27
C LEU A 508 2.01 23.60 -17.66
N ASP A 509 1.50 24.60 -18.39
CA ASP A 509 0.42 25.48 -17.94
C ASP A 509 -0.86 24.76 -17.47
N GLY A 510 -1.11 23.55 -17.92
CA GLY A 510 -2.26 22.74 -17.53
C GLY A 510 -2.19 22.23 -16.08
N ALA A 511 -1.01 22.19 -15.45
CA ALA A 511 -0.83 21.76 -14.07
C ALA A 511 -1.65 22.59 -13.08
N LYS A 512 -1.87 23.87 -13.33
CA LYS A 512 -2.73 24.74 -12.50
C LYS A 512 -4.19 24.27 -12.35
N TYR A 513 -4.60 23.23 -13.05
CA TYR A 513 -5.94 22.64 -12.94
C TYR A 513 -5.96 21.39 -12.05
N LEU A 514 -4.80 20.96 -11.53
CA LEU A 514 -4.67 19.85 -10.59
C LEU A 514 -4.98 20.33 -9.18
N GLY A 515 -5.58 19.48 -8.35
CA GLY A 515 -5.90 19.81 -6.96
C GLY A 515 -6.98 20.88 -6.76
N ALA A 516 -7.65 21.37 -7.84
CA ALA A 516 -8.62 22.46 -7.81
C ALA A 516 -10.09 21.98 -7.83
#